data_9fbfd0b22ad660d8d1397e2d5afa05e3
#
_entry.id   9fbfd0b22ad660d8d1397e2d5afa05e3
#
_cell.length_a   1.000
_cell.length_b   1.000
_cell.length_c   1.000
_cell.angle_alpha   90.00
_cell.angle_beta   90.00
_cell.angle_gamma   90.00
#
_symmetry.space_group_name_H-M   'P 1'
#
loop_
_entity.id
_entity.type
_entity.pdbx_description
1 polymer ?
#
loop_
_entity_poly.entity_id
_entity_poly.type
_entity_poly.pdbx_seq_one_letter_code
_entity_poly.pdbx_strand_id
1 'polypeptide(L)'
;MIDYEKRRINKALTMFSQLFAGLAVGLGFGFVMSIVSNGFVISVRWLTDLREVRIAYLLGLDQQIAALLPLFCLFFAAFLILQVRRVFGIDRWHGPADSIYAAHRTDNELDTRKGFGSTLAALISAGGGASVGQYGPLVHFGATMGSLVRTWTRGFVTTDVFIGCGVAGAIAAGFNAPIAGVVFAHEAILRHFSMRAIAPIAIASISSSWFSQQLFGNNPLLDFTSIVPDLSVVLPAALLFGPVFGFVAVVFMIAIRKSLQFAGACDWAPSRLIFLAALITGTFGIFVPEVLGLGSGPLRVILDGGYSDSYLLLILVGKLLLTALCIGFGLFGGVFSPALFVGAAAGAFVGRISATVVGIAAGPALAICGMAAVASAVIGAPIAGVMIVLEMTMNYQMALAAMLSVVTASIISHLLYGHSFFDRQLLDRGIDVAQGRGHIEMMETPVLDIVSDDFVGIGEAEVQAQALEKLVSANHSEAYLLSDHGVLLGKLNLQTLLSNEAKQDLFTIADQAPLSIKHDASLQQAIEVASDFVGESIPVVDRATGIMQGVVNEADLFKLYLKLQSRVTDLERS
;
A
#
# COMPACT_ATOMS: atom_id res chain seq x y z
N MET A 1 17.75 -24.77 -42.29
CA MET A 1 16.53 -25.42 -41.78
C MET A 1 16.75 -26.05 -40.40
N ILE A 2 17.78 -26.87 -40.23
CA ILE A 2 18.12 -27.57 -38.96
C ILE A 2 18.41 -26.62 -37.80
N ASP A 3 19.06 -25.49 -38.03
CA ASP A 3 19.38 -24.49 -36.99
C ASP A 3 18.14 -23.68 -36.53
N TYR A 4 17.19 -23.45 -37.43
CA TYR A 4 15.92 -22.80 -37.13
C TYR A 4 15.01 -23.71 -36.28
N GLU A 5 14.94 -25.01 -36.61
CA GLU A 5 14.20 -25.98 -35.79
C GLU A 5 14.81 -26.17 -34.40
N LYS A 6 16.14 -26.27 -34.28
CA LYS A 6 16.84 -26.35 -33.00
C LYS A 6 16.57 -25.11 -32.10
N ARG A 7 16.60 -23.91 -32.69
CA ARG A 7 16.28 -22.67 -31.95
C ARG A 7 14.82 -22.67 -31.50
N ARG A 8 13.89 -23.17 -32.32
CA ARG A 8 12.48 -23.24 -31.99
C ARG A 8 12.19 -24.28 -30.90
N ILE A 9 12.84 -25.44 -30.94
CA ILE A 9 12.75 -26.48 -29.90
C ILE A 9 13.36 -25.97 -28.57
N ASN A 10 14.53 -25.34 -28.59
CA ASN A 10 15.14 -24.78 -27.38
C ASN A 10 14.26 -23.67 -26.76
N LYS A 11 13.66 -22.80 -27.58
CA LYS A 11 12.75 -21.78 -27.11
C LYS A 11 11.49 -22.39 -26.48
N ALA A 12 10.93 -23.43 -27.08
CA ALA A 12 9.78 -24.15 -26.53
C ALA A 12 10.12 -24.87 -25.22
N LEU A 13 11.28 -25.50 -25.11
CA LEU A 13 11.76 -26.15 -23.88
C LEU A 13 11.98 -25.14 -22.75
N THR A 14 12.56 -23.99 -23.07
CA THR A 14 12.76 -22.92 -22.09
C THR A 14 11.40 -22.36 -21.60
N MET A 15 10.46 -22.12 -22.51
CA MET A 15 9.09 -21.70 -22.13
C MET A 15 8.40 -22.76 -21.26
N PHE A 16 8.56 -24.04 -21.58
CA PHE A 16 7.95 -25.14 -20.81
C PHE A 16 8.56 -25.25 -19.41
N SER A 17 9.88 -25.10 -19.28
CA SER A 17 10.55 -25.09 -17.97
C SER A 17 10.16 -23.89 -17.11
N GLN A 18 10.01 -22.71 -17.71
CA GLN A 18 9.54 -21.50 -17.01
C GLN A 18 8.10 -21.65 -16.54
N LEU A 19 7.22 -22.19 -17.39
CA LEU A 19 5.84 -22.47 -17.00
C LEU A 19 5.78 -23.45 -15.83
N PHE A 20 6.51 -24.56 -15.92
CA PHE A 20 6.52 -25.57 -14.85
C PHE A 20 7.09 -25.04 -13.55
N ALA A 21 8.15 -24.24 -13.61
CA ALA A 21 8.70 -23.56 -12.45
C ALA A 21 7.68 -22.58 -11.83
N GLY A 22 6.98 -21.79 -12.64
CA GLY A 22 5.91 -20.89 -12.18
C GLY A 22 4.76 -21.63 -11.50
N LEU A 23 4.35 -22.79 -12.05
CA LEU A 23 3.31 -23.63 -11.46
C LEU A 23 3.75 -24.22 -10.10
N ALA A 24 4.98 -24.73 -10.03
CA ALA A 24 5.54 -25.29 -8.79
C ALA A 24 5.66 -24.22 -7.70
N VAL A 25 6.07 -23.00 -8.07
CA VAL A 25 6.13 -21.84 -7.20
C VAL A 25 4.72 -21.48 -6.71
N GLY A 26 3.74 -21.40 -7.63
CA GLY A 26 2.35 -21.13 -7.27
C GLY A 26 1.79 -22.12 -6.24
N LEU A 27 2.03 -23.42 -6.45
CA LEU A 27 1.64 -24.47 -5.49
C LEU A 27 2.32 -24.29 -4.12
N GLY A 28 3.63 -24.01 -4.12
CA GLY A 28 4.39 -23.77 -2.88
C GLY A 28 3.87 -22.57 -2.10
N PHE A 29 3.61 -21.45 -2.78
CA PHE A 29 3.00 -20.28 -2.15
C PHE A 29 1.59 -20.58 -1.65
N GLY A 30 0.76 -21.28 -2.42
CA GLY A 30 -0.57 -21.68 -1.99
C GLY A 30 -0.55 -22.51 -0.71
N PHE A 31 0.34 -23.48 -0.60
CA PHE A 31 0.50 -24.28 0.61
C PHE A 31 0.94 -23.44 1.81
N VAL A 32 2.00 -22.63 1.66
CA VAL A 32 2.51 -21.78 2.74
C VAL A 32 1.46 -20.78 3.20
N MET A 33 0.79 -20.10 2.26
CA MET A 33 -0.20 -19.08 2.59
C MET A 33 -1.47 -19.67 3.21
N SER A 34 -1.85 -20.92 2.87
CA SER A 34 -2.96 -21.61 3.55
C SER A 34 -2.66 -21.81 5.04
N ILE A 35 -1.44 -22.21 5.38
CA ILE A 35 -1.03 -22.41 6.77
C ILE A 35 -0.93 -21.08 7.52
N VAL A 36 -0.26 -20.09 6.93
CA VAL A 36 -0.01 -18.81 7.61
C VAL A 36 -1.31 -18.03 7.82
N SER A 37 -2.16 -17.92 6.79
CA SER A 37 -3.41 -17.16 6.89
C SER A 37 -4.38 -17.82 7.89
N ASN A 38 -4.57 -19.13 7.81
CA ASN A 38 -5.44 -19.82 8.78
C ASN A 38 -4.82 -19.82 10.17
N GLY A 39 -3.50 -20.03 10.29
CA GLY A 39 -2.78 -19.95 11.57
C GLY A 39 -2.96 -18.60 12.25
N PHE A 40 -2.89 -17.51 11.47
CA PHE A 40 -3.16 -16.16 11.97
C PHE A 40 -4.61 -16.02 12.47
N VAL A 41 -5.59 -16.43 11.65
CA VAL A 41 -7.02 -16.35 12.00
C VAL A 41 -7.33 -17.18 13.24
N ILE A 42 -6.84 -18.41 13.30
CA ILE A 42 -7.03 -19.31 14.44
C ILE A 42 -6.38 -18.73 15.70
N SER A 43 -5.16 -18.19 15.58
CA SER A 43 -4.47 -17.57 16.72
C SER A 43 -5.24 -16.36 17.26
N VAL A 44 -5.76 -15.50 16.38
CA VAL A 44 -6.57 -14.35 16.79
C VAL A 44 -7.87 -14.82 17.47
N ARG A 45 -8.56 -15.82 16.90
CA ARG A 45 -9.77 -16.40 17.53
C ARG A 45 -9.46 -16.99 18.90
N TRP A 46 -8.38 -17.78 19.01
CA TRP A 46 -7.95 -18.37 20.28
C TRP A 46 -7.63 -17.30 21.33
N LEU A 47 -6.95 -16.22 20.96
CA LEU A 47 -6.66 -15.08 21.84
C LEU A 47 -7.95 -14.34 22.25
N THR A 48 -8.90 -14.22 21.32
CA THR A 48 -10.22 -13.64 21.62
C THR A 48 -11.00 -14.50 22.61
N ASP A 49 -11.09 -15.81 22.40
CA ASP A 49 -11.73 -16.76 23.35
C ASP A 49 -11.03 -16.75 24.72
N LEU A 50 -9.70 -16.67 24.72
CA LEU A 50 -8.91 -16.57 25.94
C LEU A 50 -9.31 -15.31 26.72
N ARG A 51 -9.41 -14.17 26.06
CA ARG A 51 -9.79 -12.88 26.64
C ARG A 51 -11.23 -12.87 27.14
N GLU A 52 -12.18 -13.39 26.37
CA GLU A 52 -13.61 -13.22 26.63
C GLU A 52 -14.17 -14.25 27.63
N VAL A 53 -13.62 -15.45 27.64
CA VAL A 53 -14.19 -16.58 28.42
C VAL A 53 -13.17 -17.21 29.34
N ARG A 54 -12.01 -17.63 28.82
CA ARG A 54 -11.12 -18.55 29.54
C ARG A 54 -10.40 -17.90 30.70
N ILE A 55 -9.90 -16.66 30.57
CA ILE A 55 -9.19 -15.98 31.68
C ILE A 55 -10.15 -15.76 32.86
N ALA A 56 -11.38 -15.31 32.59
CA ALA A 56 -12.37 -15.11 33.65
C ALA A 56 -12.67 -16.42 34.40
N TYR A 57 -12.85 -17.52 33.65
CA TYR A 57 -13.10 -18.84 34.22
C TYR A 57 -11.90 -19.38 34.99
N LEU A 58 -10.70 -19.33 34.44
CA LEU A 58 -9.46 -19.88 35.05
C LEU A 58 -9.08 -19.16 36.36
N LEU A 59 -9.34 -17.85 36.41
CA LEU A 59 -9.02 -17.01 37.57
C LEU A 59 -10.18 -16.89 38.56
N GLY A 60 -11.34 -17.49 38.26
CA GLY A 60 -12.54 -17.40 39.11
C GLY A 60 -13.00 -15.96 39.33
N LEU A 61 -12.90 -15.11 38.30
CA LEU A 61 -13.20 -13.71 38.42
C LEU A 61 -14.72 -13.45 38.46
N ASP A 62 -15.12 -12.54 39.35
CA ASP A 62 -16.47 -12.01 39.36
C ASP A 62 -16.81 -11.31 38.05
N GLN A 63 -18.08 -11.27 37.66
CA GLN A 63 -18.55 -10.68 36.40
C GLN A 63 -18.11 -9.23 36.22
N GLN A 64 -18.02 -8.46 37.31
CA GLN A 64 -17.55 -7.06 37.26
C GLN A 64 -16.07 -6.96 36.91
N ILE A 65 -15.23 -7.85 37.46
CA ILE A 65 -13.79 -7.89 37.17
C ILE A 65 -13.55 -8.44 35.75
N ALA A 66 -14.32 -9.45 35.35
CA ALA A 66 -14.25 -10.03 34.01
C ALA A 66 -14.57 -8.98 32.92
N ALA A 67 -15.46 -8.03 33.17
CA ALA A 67 -15.76 -6.93 32.26
C ALA A 67 -14.55 -6.01 31.99
N LEU A 68 -13.55 -5.96 32.88
CA LEU A 68 -12.33 -5.17 32.70
C LEU A 68 -11.25 -5.89 31.89
N LEU A 69 -11.39 -7.19 31.61
CA LEU A 69 -10.40 -7.99 30.86
C LEU A 69 -10.02 -7.41 29.50
N PRO A 70 -10.95 -6.87 28.67
CA PRO A 70 -10.59 -6.23 27.40
C PRO A 70 -9.58 -5.10 27.58
N LEU A 71 -9.72 -4.31 28.63
CA LEU A 71 -8.81 -3.21 28.93
C LEU A 71 -7.41 -3.73 29.28
N PHE A 72 -7.32 -4.71 30.20
CA PHE A 72 -6.03 -5.30 30.59
C PHE A 72 -5.34 -6.02 29.44
N CYS A 73 -6.08 -6.76 28.62
CA CYS A 73 -5.55 -7.44 27.45
C CYS A 73 -5.00 -6.46 26.41
N LEU A 74 -5.69 -5.32 26.20
CA LEU A 74 -5.21 -4.27 25.31
C LEU A 74 -3.95 -3.58 25.83
N PHE A 75 -3.85 -3.32 27.13
CA PHE A 75 -2.61 -2.79 27.73
C PHE A 75 -1.45 -3.76 27.58
N PHE A 76 -1.69 -5.06 27.80
CA PHE A 76 -0.69 -6.10 27.60
C PHE A 76 -0.27 -6.21 26.13
N ALA A 77 -1.24 -6.19 25.20
CA ALA A 77 -0.96 -6.15 23.77
C ALA A 77 -0.13 -4.90 23.38
N ALA A 78 -0.48 -3.71 23.89
CA ALA A 78 0.27 -2.48 23.68
C ALA A 78 1.74 -2.62 24.13
N PHE A 79 1.97 -3.22 25.30
CA PHE A 79 3.31 -3.53 25.79
C PHE A 79 4.07 -4.47 24.84
N LEU A 80 3.45 -5.58 24.41
CA LEU A 80 4.06 -6.53 23.49
C LEU A 80 4.37 -5.89 22.13
N ILE A 81 3.50 -5.04 21.59
CA ILE A 81 3.70 -4.32 20.34
C ILE A 81 4.93 -3.41 20.42
N LEU A 82 5.14 -2.75 21.56
CA LEU A 82 6.34 -1.94 21.78
C LEU A 82 7.61 -2.78 21.81
N GLN A 83 7.55 -4.01 22.35
CA GLN A 83 8.70 -4.93 22.31
C GLN A 83 8.98 -5.40 20.87
N VAL A 84 7.94 -5.79 20.12
CA VAL A 84 8.05 -6.14 18.69
C VAL A 84 8.70 -4.99 17.92
N ARG A 85 8.23 -3.75 18.13
CA ARG A 85 8.77 -2.56 17.49
C ARG A 85 10.27 -2.39 17.75
N ARG A 86 10.71 -2.61 18.99
CA ARG A 86 12.14 -2.53 19.39
C ARG A 86 12.97 -3.66 18.78
N VAL A 87 12.51 -4.90 18.89
CA VAL A 87 13.25 -6.10 18.42
C VAL A 87 13.44 -6.09 16.92
N PHE A 88 12.40 -5.69 16.17
CA PHE A 88 12.44 -5.66 14.70
C PHE A 88 12.95 -4.34 14.12
N GLY A 89 13.21 -3.31 14.95
CA GLY A 89 13.69 -2.00 14.49
C GLY A 89 12.66 -1.28 13.62
N ILE A 90 11.38 -1.28 14.02
CA ILE A 90 10.29 -0.75 13.22
C ILE A 90 10.06 0.73 13.58
N ASP A 91 10.45 1.63 12.68
CA ASP A 91 10.17 3.06 12.82
C ASP A 91 8.72 3.37 12.45
N ARG A 92 8.24 2.77 11.37
CA ARG A 92 6.84 2.79 10.91
C ARG A 92 6.36 1.41 10.57
N TRP A 93 5.06 1.17 10.68
CA TRP A 93 4.45 -0.10 10.31
C TRP A 93 4.44 -0.29 8.79
N HIS A 94 4.71 -1.52 8.35
CA HIS A 94 4.68 -1.93 6.96
C HIS A 94 3.37 -2.65 6.65
N GLY A 95 2.78 -2.34 5.48
CA GLY A 95 1.47 -2.83 5.10
C GLY A 95 1.26 -2.93 3.58
N PRO A 96 0.01 -3.06 3.10
CA PRO A 96 -0.28 -3.22 1.67
C PRO A 96 0.24 -2.09 0.79
N ALA A 97 0.30 -0.85 1.28
CA ALA A 97 0.90 0.27 0.54
C ALA A 97 2.38 0.00 0.19
N ASP A 98 3.15 -0.58 1.14
CA ASP A 98 4.54 -0.97 0.89
C ASP A 98 4.63 -2.13 -0.11
N SER A 99 3.66 -3.05 -0.12
CA SER A 99 3.58 -4.13 -1.10
C SER A 99 3.27 -3.62 -2.51
N ILE A 100 2.38 -2.62 -2.63
CA ILE A 100 2.09 -1.93 -3.89
C ILE A 100 3.36 -1.23 -4.40
N TYR A 101 4.03 -0.48 -3.55
CA TYR A 101 5.26 0.22 -3.92
C TYR A 101 6.35 -0.76 -4.38
N ALA A 102 6.60 -1.83 -3.62
CA ALA A 102 7.58 -2.85 -3.99
C ALA A 102 7.24 -3.56 -5.31
N ALA A 103 5.96 -3.80 -5.61
CA ALA A 103 5.53 -4.39 -6.87
C ALA A 103 5.83 -3.49 -8.08
N HIS A 104 5.94 -2.17 -7.87
CA HIS A 104 6.21 -1.19 -8.92
C HIS A 104 7.69 -0.77 -9.01
N ARG A 105 8.52 -1.10 -8.02
CA ARG A 105 9.98 -0.91 -8.08
C ARG A 105 10.63 -1.93 -8.99
N THR A 106 11.74 -1.57 -9.60
CA THR A 106 12.52 -2.48 -10.44
C THR A 106 13.28 -3.54 -9.64
N ASP A 107 13.66 -3.23 -8.40
CA ASP A 107 14.27 -4.18 -7.48
C ASP A 107 13.24 -5.08 -6.77
N ASN A 108 11.97 -4.69 -6.70
CA ASN A 108 10.88 -5.37 -5.99
C ASN A 108 11.24 -5.75 -4.54
N GLU A 109 12.09 -4.97 -3.87
CA GLU A 109 12.56 -5.30 -2.52
C GLU A 109 11.56 -4.87 -1.44
N LEU A 110 11.33 -5.78 -0.49
CA LEU A 110 10.60 -5.53 0.76
C LEU A 110 11.52 -5.83 1.94
N ASP A 111 11.50 -4.97 2.95
CA ASP A 111 12.17 -5.24 4.22
C ASP A 111 11.48 -6.40 4.94
N THR A 112 12.04 -7.60 4.78
CA THR A 112 11.46 -8.84 5.31
C THR A 112 11.37 -8.83 6.83
N ARG A 113 12.37 -8.25 7.51
CA ARG A 113 12.39 -8.16 8.97
C ARG A 113 11.25 -7.28 9.49
N LYS A 114 11.10 -6.08 8.93
CA LYS A 114 10.01 -5.15 9.30
C LYS A 114 8.64 -5.68 8.87
N GLY A 115 8.55 -6.37 7.74
CA GLY A 115 7.33 -7.01 7.25
C GLY A 115 6.80 -8.09 8.22
N PHE A 116 7.67 -9.02 8.64
CA PHE A 116 7.30 -10.04 9.62
C PHE A 116 6.96 -9.44 10.99
N GLY A 117 7.74 -8.46 11.45
CA GLY A 117 7.45 -7.75 12.69
C GLY A 117 6.11 -7.03 12.67
N SER A 118 5.77 -6.38 11.56
CA SER A 118 4.46 -5.72 11.38
C SER A 118 3.31 -6.72 11.41
N THR A 119 3.46 -7.87 10.75
CA THR A 119 2.44 -8.93 10.77
C THR A 119 2.24 -9.50 12.19
N LEU A 120 3.33 -9.72 12.92
CA LEU A 120 3.27 -10.17 14.32
C LEU A 120 2.60 -9.13 15.22
N ALA A 121 2.92 -7.84 15.04
CA ALA A 121 2.26 -6.77 15.78
C ALA A 121 0.75 -6.70 15.49
N ALA A 122 0.34 -6.93 14.23
CA ALA A 122 -1.07 -6.98 13.87
C ALA A 122 -1.81 -8.17 14.52
N LEU A 123 -1.17 -9.33 14.62
CA LEU A 123 -1.72 -10.48 15.32
C LEU A 123 -1.94 -10.17 16.81
N ILE A 124 -0.94 -9.58 17.47
CA ILE A 124 -1.02 -9.17 18.88
C ILE A 124 -2.09 -8.10 19.07
N SER A 125 -2.17 -7.09 18.18
CA SER A 125 -3.20 -6.04 18.22
C SER A 125 -4.61 -6.65 18.14
N ALA A 126 -4.87 -7.43 17.11
CA ALA A 126 -6.18 -8.02 16.87
C ALA A 126 -6.59 -8.99 17.99
N GLY A 127 -5.67 -9.87 18.40
CA GLY A 127 -5.89 -10.81 19.50
C GLY A 127 -6.10 -10.12 20.85
N GLY A 128 -5.40 -9.01 21.12
CA GLY A 128 -5.58 -8.19 22.31
C GLY A 128 -6.89 -7.42 22.36
N GLY A 129 -7.60 -7.31 21.23
CA GLY A 129 -8.90 -6.62 21.14
C GLY A 129 -8.87 -5.26 20.46
N ALA A 130 -7.74 -4.82 19.89
CA ALA A 130 -7.71 -3.60 19.11
C ALA A 130 -8.68 -3.65 17.92
N SER A 131 -9.36 -2.55 17.65
CA SER A 131 -10.32 -2.45 16.54
C SER A 131 -9.59 -2.35 15.19
N VAL A 132 -9.05 -3.47 14.73
CA VAL A 132 -8.22 -3.56 13.50
C VAL A 132 -8.53 -4.84 12.72
N GLY A 133 -8.09 -4.88 11.46
CA GLY A 133 -8.29 -6.02 10.57
C GLY A 133 -7.05 -6.90 10.37
N GLN A 134 -7.28 -8.09 9.83
CA GLN A 134 -6.25 -9.11 9.59
C GLN A 134 -5.73 -9.14 8.15
N TYR A 135 -6.54 -8.79 7.15
CA TYR A 135 -6.21 -9.05 5.75
C TYR A 135 -5.08 -8.16 5.22
N GLY A 136 -5.01 -6.88 5.62
CA GLY A 136 -3.90 -6.03 5.24
C GLY A 136 -2.53 -6.60 5.63
N PRO A 137 -2.31 -6.93 6.90
CA PRO A 137 -1.09 -7.60 7.36
C PRO A 137 -0.80 -8.94 6.67
N LEU A 138 -1.82 -9.76 6.39
CA LEU A 138 -1.65 -11.03 5.68
C LEU A 138 -1.25 -10.85 4.22
N VAL A 139 -1.84 -9.87 3.53
CA VAL A 139 -1.45 -9.46 2.18
C VAL A 139 0.01 -9.02 2.15
N HIS A 140 0.40 -8.17 3.11
CA HIS A 140 1.79 -7.72 3.21
C HIS A 140 2.76 -8.85 3.57
N PHE A 141 2.35 -9.79 4.43
CA PHE A 141 3.13 -10.99 4.71
C PHE A 141 3.35 -11.83 3.44
N GLY A 142 2.28 -12.08 2.65
CA GLY A 142 2.38 -12.80 1.38
C GLY A 142 3.32 -12.11 0.39
N ALA A 143 3.23 -10.80 0.27
CA ALA A 143 4.15 -10.00 -0.54
C ALA A 143 5.60 -10.08 -0.05
N THR A 144 5.81 -10.03 1.26
CA THR A 144 7.14 -10.16 1.90
C THR A 144 7.75 -11.54 1.63
N MET A 145 6.95 -12.60 1.72
CA MET A 145 7.38 -13.96 1.34
C MET A 145 7.75 -14.04 -0.14
N GLY A 146 6.97 -13.37 -1.02
CA GLY A 146 7.26 -13.28 -2.44
C GLY A 146 8.62 -12.62 -2.71
N SER A 147 8.90 -11.49 -2.07
CA SER A 147 10.18 -10.80 -2.17
C SER A 147 11.34 -11.65 -1.63
N LEU A 148 11.14 -12.40 -0.52
CA LEU A 148 12.15 -13.28 0.06
C LEU A 148 12.54 -14.44 -0.88
N VAL A 149 11.57 -15.10 -1.51
CA VAL A 149 11.81 -16.24 -2.42
C VAL A 149 12.60 -15.83 -3.66
N ARG A 150 12.52 -14.58 -4.08
CA ARG A 150 13.34 -14.02 -5.16
C ARG A 150 14.84 -14.32 -4.97
N THR A 151 15.33 -14.22 -3.75
CA THR A 151 16.77 -14.42 -3.47
C THR A 151 17.24 -15.84 -3.83
N TRP A 152 16.33 -16.81 -3.87
CA TRP A 152 16.63 -18.22 -4.12
C TRP A 152 16.36 -18.65 -5.57
N THR A 153 15.51 -17.93 -6.32
CA THR A 153 15.01 -18.35 -7.64
C THR A 153 15.52 -17.49 -8.80
N ARG A 154 16.74 -17.00 -8.75
CA ARG A 154 17.35 -16.10 -9.76
C ARG A 154 17.02 -16.53 -11.21
N GLY A 155 16.13 -15.82 -11.88
CA GLY A 155 16.02 -15.77 -13.34
C GLY A 155 14.88 -16.57 -14.00
N PHE A 156 14.06 -17.35 -13.27
CA PHE A 156 12.97 -18.12 -13.89
C PHE A 156 11.61 -17.42 -13.95
N VAL A 157 11.30 -16.61 -12.95
CA VAL A 157 10.04 -15.87 -12.80
C VAL A 157 10.37 -14.48 -12.25
N THR A 158 9.65 -13.45 -12.67
CA THR A 158 9.83 -12.09 -12.18
C THR A 158 9.31 -11.95 -10.75
N THR A 159 9.92 -11.08 -9.96
CA THR A 159 9.63 -10.98 -8.51
C THR A 159 8.23 -10.47 -8.23
N ASP A 160 7.69 -9.62 -9.08
CA ASP A 160 6.32 -9.14 -8.99
C ASP A 160 5.30 -10.29 -9.06
N VAL A 161 5.57 -11.33 -9.86
CA VAL A 161 4.75 -12.56 -9.89
C VAL A 161 4.78 -13.28 -8.54
N PHE A 162 5.94 -13.37 -7.89
CA PHE A 162 6.02 -13.97 -6.54
C PHE A 162 5.24 -13.17 -5.50
N ILE A 163 5.33 -11.83 -5.55
CA ILE A 163 4.52 -10.94 -4.72
C ILE A 163 3.03 -11.22 -4.97
N GLY A 164 2.62 -11.30 -6.24
CA GLY A 164 1.25 -11.62 -6.64
C GLY A 164 0.77 -12.98 -6.12
N CYS A 165 1.60 -14.03 -6.20
CA CYS A 165 1.30 -15.37 -5.69
C CYS A 165 1.05 -15.35 -4.16
N GLY A 166 1.91 -14.67 -3.42
CA GLY A 166 1.76 -14.53 -1.97
C GLY A 166 0.50 -13.78 -1.57
N VAL A 167 0.21 -12.67 -2.25
CA VAL A 167 -0.99 -11.84 -2.04
C VAL A 167 -2.26 -12.62 -2.37
N ALA A 168 -2.32 -13.25 -3.55
CA ALA A 168 -3.47 -14.03 -3.98
C ALA A 168 -3.75 -15.20 -3.03
N GLY A 169 -2.70 -15.91 -2.61
CA GLY A 169 -2.81 -16.98 -1.62
C GLY A 169 -3.32 -16.50 -0.26
N ALA A 170 -2.90 -15.30 0.19
CA ALA A 170 -3.37 -14.71 1.45
C ALA A 170 -4.88 -14.40 1.43
N ILE A 171 -5.36 -13.80 0.35
CA ILE A 171 -6.80 -13.48 0.17
C ILE A 171 -7.61 -14.77 0.00
N ALA A 172 -7.14 -15.70 -0.84
CA ALA A 172 -7.82 -16.97 -1.08
C ALA A 172 -8.00 -17.80 0.20
N ALA A 173 -6.96 -17.93 1.02
CA ALA A 173 -7.06 -18.63 2.30
C ALA A 173 -7.95 -17.90 3.32
N GLY A 174 -7.85 -16.56 3.35
CA GLY A 174 -8.55 -15.76 4.34
C GLY A 174 -10.06 -15.64 4.12
N PHE A 175 -10.50 -15.62 2.85
CA PHE A 175 -11.92 -15.49 2.48
C PHE A 175 -12.51 -16.77 1.90
N ASN A 176 -11.70 -17.81 1.68
CA ASN A 176 -12.05 -18.98 0.88
C ASN A 176 -12.54 -18.59 -0.53
N ALA A 177 -11.89 -17.59 -1.14
CA ALA A 177 -12.29 -16.92 -2.37
C ALA A 177 -11.11 -16.88 -3.36
N PRO A 178 -10.84 -17.98 -4.09
CA PRO A 178 -9.69 -18.07 -4.98
C PRO A 178 -9.75 -17.16 -6.20
N ILE A 179 -10.91 -16.93 -6.81
CA ILE A 179 -11.03 -16.01 -7.96
C ILE A 179 -10.79 -14.58 -7.50
N ALA A 180 -11.39 -14.20 -6.38
CA ALA A 180 -11.18 -12.90 -5.79
C ALA A 180 -9.70 -12.67 -5.40
N GLY A 181 -9.01 -13.70 -4.94
CA GLY A 181 -7.58 -13.64 -4.63
C GLY A 181 -6.74 -13.28 -5.87
N VAL A 182 -7.01 -13.92 -7.02
CA VAL A 182 -6.33 -13.59 -8.29
C VAL A 182 -6.61 -12.15 -8.70
N VAL A 183 -7.88 -11.76 -8.70
CA VAL A 183 -8.28 -10.39 -9.10
C VAL A 183 -7.68 -9.36 -8.16
N PHE A 184 -7.70 -9.60 -6.85
CA PHE A 184 -7.12 -8.70 -5.86
C PHE A 184 -5.61 -8.48 -6.05
N ALA A 185 -4.86 -9.54 -6.35
CA ALA A 185 -3.44 -9.43 -6.61
C ALA A 185 -3.16 -8.53 -7.82
N HIS A 186 -3.92 -8.68 -8.90
CA HIS A 186 -3.77 -7.87 -10.10
C HIS A 186 -4.33 -6.44 -9.95
N GLU A 187 -5.51 -6.29 -9.36
CA GLU A 187 -6.20 -5.00 -9.27
C GLU A 187 -5.62 -4.09 -8.18
N ALA A 188 -5.40 -4.64 -6.97
CA ALA A 188 -5.00 -3.84 -5.81
C ALA A 188 -3.49 -3.66 -5.70
N ILE A 189 -2.69 -4.69 -6.04
CA ILE A 189 -1.25 -4.70 -5.74
C ILE A 189 -0.40 -4.50 -6.99
N LEU A 190 -0.57 -5.37 -8.02
CA LEU A 190 0.25 -5.30 -9.24
C LEU A 190 -0.19 -4.17 -10.17
N ARG A 191 -1.49 -3.85 -10.20
CA ARG A 191 -2.14 -2.84 -11.05
C ARG A 191 -1.97 -3.05 -12.54
N HIS A 192 -1.63 -4.26 -12.94
CA HIS A 192 -1.58 -4.70 -14.33
C HIS A 192 -1.99 -6.16 -14.46
N PHE A 193 -2.51 -6.52 -15.62
CA PHE A 193 -2.84 -7.89 -15.99
C PHE A 193 -1.79 -8.42 -16.96
N SER A 194 -0.82 -9.19 -16.46
CA SER A 194 0.18 -9.86 -17.28
C SER A 194 -0.25 -11.30 -17.54
N MET A 195 -0.28 -11.73 -18.81
CA MET A 195 -0.61 -13.11 -19.18
C MET A 195 0.33 -14.15 -18.56
N ARG A 196 1.59 -13.77 -18.29
CA ARG A 196 2.58 -14.65 -17.64
C ARG A 196 2.35 -14.77 -16.14
N ALA A 197 1.86 -13.71 -15.51
CA ALA A 197 1.59 -13.67 -14.08
C ALA A 197 0.30 -14.38 -13.69
N ILE A 198 -0.73 -14.37 -14.57
CA ILE A 198 -2.06 -14.93 -14.26
C ILE A 198 -1.97 -16.40 -13.86
N ALA A 199 -1.23 -17.24 -14.59
CA ALA A 199 -1.20 -18.69 -14.34
C ALA A 199 -0.57 -19.05 -12.98
N PRO A 200 0.65 -18.58 -12.61
CA PRO A 200 1.22 -18.83 -11.29
C PRO A 200 0.36 -18.28 -10.15
N ILE A 201 -0.18 -17.06 -10.31
CA ILE A 201 -1.02 -16.41 -9.31
C ILE A 201 -2.34 -17.18 -9.12
N ALA A 202 -2.97 -17.62 -10.20
CA ALA A 202 -4.18 -18.43 -10.12
C ALA A 202 -3.94 -19.76 -9.41
N ILE A 203 -2.82 -20.44 -9.71
CA ILE A 203 -2.46 -21.69 -9.02
C ILE A 203 -2.19 -21.44 -7.54
N ALA A 204 -1.47 -20.37 -7.19
CA ALA A 204 -1.23 -20.02 -5.79
C ALA A 204 -2.55 -19.76 -5.06
N SER A 205 -3.47 -19.05 -5.68
CA SER A 205 -4.78 -18.74 -5.14
C SER A 205 -5.65 -19.99 -4.94
N ILE A 206 -5.82 -20.78 -6.00
CA ILE A 206 -6.65 -22.00 -5.97
C ILE A 206 -6.08 -23.03 -4.99
N SER A 207 -4.77 -23.28 -5.04
CA SER A 207 -4.12 -24.23 -4.13
C SER A 207 -4.19 -23.75 -2.67
N SER A 208 -4.08 -22.45 -2.43
CA SER A 208 -4.22 -21.89 -1.08
C SER A 208 -5.61 -22.13 -0.51
N SER A 209 -6.66 -21.86 -1.27
CA SER A 209 -8.05 -22.16 -0.87
C SER A 209 -8.26 -23.67 -0.67
N TRP A 210 -7.77 -24.48 -1.60
CA TRP A 210 -7.89 -25.95 -1.51
C TRP A 210 -7.19 -26.53 -0.29
N PHE A 211 -5.94 -26.16 -0.04
CA PHE A 211 -5.21 -26.60 1.17
C PHE A 211 -5.87 -26.07 2.45
N SER A 212 -6.41 -24.85 2.43
CA SER A 212 -7.16 -24.31 3.57
C SER A 212 -8.36 -25.17 3.92
N GLN A 213 -9.14 -25.58 2.93
CA GLN A 213 -10.29 -26.46 3.14
C GLN A 213 -9.90 -27.86 3.62
N GLN A 214 -8.81 -28.44 3.06
CA GLN A 214 -8.35 -29.77 3.45
C GLN A 214 -7.76 -29.83 4.87
N LEU A 215 -7.00 -28.82 5.26
CA LEU A 215 -6.27 -28.81 6.53
C LEU A 215 -7.09 -28.22 7.69
N PHE A 216 -7.95 -27.25 7.41
CA PHE A 216 -8.65 -26.48 8.46
C PHE A 216 -10.17 -26.58 8.37
N GLY A 217 -10.69 -27.31 7.37
CA GLY A 217 -12.11 -27.49 7.14
C GLY A 217 -12.76 -26.40 6.29
N ASN A 218 -13.90 -26.73 5.71
CA ASN A 218 -14.66 -25.84 4.84
C ASN A 218 -15.69 -25.03 5.67
N ASN A 219 -15.20 -24.19 6.56
CA ASN A 219 -16.06 -23.29 7.32
C ASN A 219 -16.07 -21.92 6.63
N PRO A 220 -17.14 -21.55 5.91
CA PRO A 220 -17.25 -20.21 5.30
C PRO A 220 -17.18 -19.15 6.40
N LEU A 221 -16.52 -18.04 6.12
CA LEU A 221 -16.42 -16.92 7.05
C LEU A 221 -17.80 -16.41 7.43
N LEU A 222 -18.72 -16.42 6.47
CA LEU A 222 -20.12 -15.99 6.57
C LEU A 222 -20.98 -17.01 5.84
N ASP A 223 -22.03 -17.51 6.50
CA ASP A 223 -22.99 -18.43 5.90
C ASP A 223 -24.25 -17.66 5.50
N PHE A 224 -24.48 -17.55 4.20
CA PHE A 224 -25.57 -16.75 3.62
C PHE A 224 -26.70 -17.61 3.02
N THR A 225 -26.90 -18.80 3.51
CA THR A 225 -27.75 -19.84 2.88
C THR A 225 -29.24 -19.47 2.72
N SER A 226 -29.71 -18.33 3.24
CA SER A 226 -31.14 -18.03 3.31
C SER A 226 -31.64 -16.82 2.52
N ILE A 227 -30.78 -16.04 1.85
CA ILE A 227 -31.21 -14.79 1.24
C ILE A 227 -31.20 -14.90 -0.29
N VAL A 228 -32.35 -15.19 -0.89
CA VAL A 228 -32.57 -14.95 -2.32
C VAL A 228 -33.18 -13.55 -2.46
N PRO A 229 -32.40 -12.55 -2.93
CA PRO A 229 -32.95 -11.20 -3.06
C PRO A 229 -33.89 -11.12 -4.25
N ASP A 230 -35.00 -10.42 -4.08
CA ASP A 230 -35.81 -9.97 -5.21
C ASP A 230 -35.04 -8.85 -5.93
N LEU A 231 -34.48 -9.18 -7.12
CA LEU A 231 -33.68 -8.25 -7.91
C LEU A 231 -34.45 -6.98 -8.29
N SER A 232 -35.77 -7.06 -8.47
CA SER A 232 -36.59 -5.90 -8.82
C SER A 232 -36.58 -4.82 -7.71
N VAL A 233 -36.33 -5.25 -6.46
CA VAL A 233 -36.28 -4.38 -5.28
C VAL A 233 -34.82 -4.03 -4.94
N VAL A 234 -33.95 -5.02 -4.96
CA VAL A 234 -32.56 -4.85 -4.45
C VAL A 234 -31.68 -4.07 -5.42
N LEU A 235 -31.84 -4.23 -6.75
CA LEU A 235 -31.01 -3.48 -7.71
C LEU A 235 -31.25 -1.96 -7.66
N PRO A 236 -32.52 -1.46 -7.69
CA PRO A 236 -32.76 -0.03 -7.50
C PRO A 236 -32.27 0.49 -6.15
N ALA A 237 -32.47 -0.30 -5.07
CA ALA A 237 -31.98 0.07 -3.74
C ALA A 237 -30.45 0.13 -3.69
N ALA A 238 -29.74 -0.84 -4.26
CA ALA A 238 -28.28 -0.87 -4.36
C ALA A 238 -27.72 0.34 -5.12
N LEU A 239 -28.39 0.73 -6.22
CA LEU A 239 -28.03 1.92 -7.00
C LEU A 239 -28.26 3.21 -6.21
N LEU A 240 -29.41 3.32 -5.54
CA LEU A 240 -29.81 4.52 -4.77
C LEU A 240 -28.91 4.75 -3.55
N PHE A 241 -28.57 3.68 -2.82
CA PHE A 241 -27.82 3.77 -1.57
C PHE A 241 -26.32 3.58 -1.73
N GLY A 242 -25.84 3.12 -2.88
CA GLY A 242 -24.41 3.02 -3.18
C GLY A 242 -23.62 4.32 -2.92
N PRO A 243 -24.13 5.51 -3.33
CA PRO A 243 -23.52 6.80 -2.99
C PRO A 243 -23.35 7.04 -1.48
N VAL A 244 -24.29 6.59 -0.66
CA VAL A 244 -24.20 6.70 0.82
C VAL A 244 -23.05 5.85 1.33
N PHE A 245 -22.87 4.64 0.80
CA PHE A 245 -21.74 3.76 1.15
C PHE A 245 -20.40 4.37 0.73
N GLY A 246 -20.36 5.02 -0.42
CA GLY A 246 -19.19 5.79 -0.86
C GLY A 246 -18.84 6.92 0.11
N PHE A 247 -19.85 7.67 0.58
CA PHE A 247 -19.66 8.70 1.59
C PHE A 247 -19.14 8.12 2.93
N VAL A 248 -19.69 6.99 3.39
CA VAL A 248 -19.21 6.30 4.60
C VAL A 248 -17.75 5.87 4.44
N ALA A 249 -17.35 5.35 3.26
CA ALA A 249 -15.97 5.01 2.98
C ALA A 249 -15.02 6.23 3.06
N VAL A 250 -15.43 7.36 2.51
CA VAL A 250 -14.68 8.63 2.57
C VAL A 250 -14.51 9.09 4.01
N VAL A 251 -15.57 9.10 4.81
CA VAL A 251 -15.52 9.47 6.23
C VAL A 251 -14.57 8.55 6.99
N PHE A 252 -14.62 7.24 6.73
CA PHE A 252 -13.72 6.27 7.34
C PHE A 252 -12.24 6.53 6.98
N MET A 253 -11.92 6.76 5.71
CA MET A 253 -10.56 7.07 5.26
C MET A 253 -10.05 8.40 5.83
N ILE A 254 -10.89 9.43 5.86
CA ILE A 254 -10.56 10.73 6.46
C ILE A 254 -10.30 10.58 7.96
N ALA A 255 -11.12 9.82 8.68
CA ALA A 255 -10.94 9.60 10.11
C ALA A 255 -9.58 8.94 10.42
N ILE A 256 -9.21 7.90 9.68
CA ILE A 256 -7.89 7.24 9.85
C ILE A 256 -6.76 8.21 9.52
N ARG A 257 -6.85 8.92 8.38
CA ARG A 257 -5.82 9.86 7.96
C ARG A 257 -5.63 11.00 8.97
N LYS A 258 -6.73 11.57 9.48
CA LYS A 258 -6.69 12.62 10.51
C LYS A 258 -6.09 12.10 11.81
N SER A 259 -6.40 10.87 12.22
CA SER A 259 -5.79 10.23 13.39
C SER A 259 -4.28 10.05 13.22
N LEU A 260 -3.81 9.61 12.04
CA LEU A 260 -2.39 9.50 11.71
C LEU A 260 -1.69 10.87 11.72
N GLN A 261 -2.31 11.90 11.11
CA GLN A 261 -1.78 13.27 11.10
C GLN A 261 -1.70 13.86 12.51
N PHE A 262 -2.73 13.66 13.33
CA PHE A 262 -2.74 14.10 14.71
C PHE A 262 -1.62 13.43 15.52
N ALA A 263 -1.47 12.10 15.38
CA ALA A 263 -0.40 11.36 16.05
C ALA A 263 1.01 11.83 15.61
N GLY A 264 1.19 12.16 14.33
CA GLY A 264 2.44 12.69 13.79
C GLY A 264 2.74 14.14 14.21
N ALA A 265 1.70 14.94 14.46
CA ALA A 265 1.83 16.33 14.93
C ALA A 265 2.04 16.44 16.44
N CYS A 266 1.72 15.38 17.20
CA CYS A 266 1.94 15.34 18.64
C CYS A 266 3.41 14.99 18.93
N ASP A 267 4.09 15.80 19.75
CA ASP A 267 5.44 15.52 20.27
C ASP A 267 5.46 14.41 21.36
N TRP A 268 4.50 13.50 21.29
CA TRP A 268 4.38 12.41 22.25
C TRP A 268 5.17 11.19 21.81
N ALA A 269 5.84 10.56 22.77
CA ALA A 269 6.49 9.29 22.51
C ALA A 269 5.46 8.26 21.97
N PRO A 270 5.81 7.43 20.99
CA PRO A 270 4.92 6.41 20.43
C PRO A 270 4.29 5.49 21.50
N SER A 271 5.00 5.24 22.60
CA SER A 271 4.47 4.47 23.73
C SER A 271 3.25 5.11 24.38
N ARG A 272 3.25 6.44 24.55
CA ARG A 272 2.09 7.15 25.14
C ARG A 272 0.87 7.06 24.23
N LEU A 273 1.05 7.20 22.92
CA LEU A 273 -0.03 7.11 21.94
C LEU A 273 -0.64 5.71 21.92
N ILE A 274 0.19 4.66 21.90
CA ILE A 274 -0.27 3.26 21.88
C ILE A 274 -1.06 2.93 23.16
N PHE A 275 -0.58 3.34 24.34
CA PHE A 275 -1.29 3.11 25.59
C PHE A 275 -2.57 3.94 25.70
N LEU A 276 -2.61 5.16 25.16
CA LEU A 276 -3.83 5.96 25.08
C LEU A 276 -4.89 5.31 24.18
N ALA A 277 -4.47 4.78 23.02
CA ALA A 277 -5.37 4.01 22.16
C ALA A 277 -5.92 2.77 22.87
N ALA A 278 -5.06 2.04 23.58
CA ALA A 278 -5.46 0.88 24.36
C ALA A 278 -6.46 1.25 25.48
N LEU A 279 -6.22 2.37 26.17
CA LEU A 279 -7.12 2.87 27.21
C LEU A 279 -8.51 3.20 26.65
N ILE A 280 -8.57 4.04 25.62
CA ILE A 280 -9.84 4.48 25.03
C ILE A 280 -10.60 3.29 24.44
N THR A 281 -9.92 2.46 23.64
CA THR A 281 -10.53 1.29 22.99
C THR A 281 -10.99 0.26 24.02
N GLY A 282 -10.16 -0.01 25.04
CA GLY A 282 -10.52 -0.94 26.10
C GLY A 282 -11.68 -0.47 26.96
N THR A 283 -11.69 0.81 27.33
CA THR A 283 -12.81 1.40 28.09
C THR A 283 -14.12 1.36 27.29
N PHE A 284 -14.08 1.75 26.01
CA PHE A 284 -15.28 1.68 25.16
C PHE A 284 -15.74 0.22 24.96
N GLY A 285 -14.81 -0.71 24.82
CA GLY A 285 -15.07 -2.14 24.67
C GLY A 285 -15.70 -2.81 25.90
N ILE A 286 -15.64 -2.21 27.09
CA ILE A 286 -16.36 -2.67 28.27
C ILE A 286 -17.89 -2.51 28.05
N PHE A 287 -18.31 -1.43 27.40
CA PHE A 287 -19.73 -1.12 27.17
C PHE A 287 -20.24 -1.68 25.84
N VAL A 288 -19.38 -1.75 24.82
CA VAL A 288 -19.72 -2.18 23.45
C VAL A 288 -18.64 -3.15 22.95
N PRO A 289 -18.68 -4.42 23.41
CA PRO A 289 -17.63 -5.41 23.06
C PRO A 289 -17.58 -5.73 21.55
N GLU A 290 -18.64 -5.49 20.80
CA GLU A 290 -18.74 -5.76 19.35
C GLU A 290 -17.75 -4.96 18.49
N VAL A 291 -17.27 -3.83 18.99
CA VAL A 291 -16.31 -3.01 18.25
C VAL A 291 -14.87 -3.50 18.41
N LEU A 292 -14.62 -4.41 19.36
CA LEU A 292 -13.28 -4.95 19.62
C LEU A 292 -12.85 -6.00 18.59
N GLY A 293 -11.54 -6.13 18.40
CA GLY A 293 -10.92 -7.13 17.55
C GLY A 293 -11.39 -7.06 16.09
N LEU A 294 -11.45 -8.22 15.45
CA LEU A 294 -11.80 -8.34 14.02
C LEU A 294 -13.28 -8.04 13.72
N GLY A 295 -14.19 -8.24 14.70
CA GLY A 295 -15.62 -8.03 14.54
C GLY A 295 -16.35 -9.10 13.71
N SER A 296 -15.77 -10.28 13.47
CA SER A 296 -16.38 -11.32 12.63
C SER A 296 -17.66 -11.94 13.24
N GLY A 297 -17.73 -12.09 14.55
CA GLY A 297 -18.94 -12.54 15.25
C GLY A 297 -20.08 -11.52 15.12
N PRO A 298 -19.88 -10.27 15.58
CA PRO A 298 -20.85 -9.21 15.43
C PRO A 298 -21.27 -8.94 13.98
N LEU A 299 -20.35 -9.10 13.00
CA LEU A 299 -20.68 -8.96 11.58
C LEU A 299 -21.78 -9.96 11.14
N ARG A 300 -21.72 -11.21 11.59
CA ARG A 300 -22.77 -12.19 11.34
C ARG A 300 -24.11 -11.73 11.91
N VAL A 301 -24.11 -11.25 13.16
CA VAL A 301 -25.33 -10.75 13.81
C VAL A 301 -25.92 -9.53 13.07
N ILE A 302 -25.06 -8.65 12.52
CA ILE A 302 -25.51 -7.52 11.66
C ILE A 302 -26.24 -8.04 10.42
N LEU A 303 -25.67 -9.04 9.76
CA LEU A 303 -26.21 -9.63 8.52
C LEU A 303 -27.53 -10.37 8.78
N ASP A 304 -27.66 -11.00 9.95
CA ASP A 304 -28.90 -11.68 10.41
C ASP A 304 -29.95 -10.69 10.94
N GLY A 305 -29.62 -9.39 11.00
CA GLY A 305 -30.55 -8.36 11.50
C GLY A 305 -30.76 -8.36 13.02
N GLY A 306 -29.81 -8.90 13.80
CA GLY A 306 -29.96 -9.12 15.25
C GLY A 306 -29.84 -7.87 16.14
N TYR A 307 -29.38 -6.71 15.62
CA TYR A 307 -29.24 -5.49 16.42
C TYR A 307 -30.37 -4.49 16.16
N SER A 308 -30.71 -3.64 17.16
CA SER A 308 -31.60 -2.52 17.00
C SER A 308 -30.97 -1.37 16.20
N ASP A 309 -31.76 -0.45 15.65
CA ASP A 309 -31.28 0.65 14.80
C ASP A 309 -30.32 1.59 15.52
N SER A 310 -30.64 1.95 16.76
CA SER A 310 -29.78 2.79 17.60
C SER A 310 -28.46 2.09 17.94
N TYR A 311 -28.50 0.79 18.17
CA TYR A 311 -27.29 0.02 18.46
C TYR A 311 -26.44 -0.21 17.21
N LEU A 312 -27.05 -0.42 16.04
CA LEU A 312 -26.34 -0.47 14.75
C LEU A 312 -25.56 0.82 14.49
N LEU A 313 -26.17 1.97 14.75
CA LEU A 313 -25.51 3.26 14.61
C LEU A 313 -24.35 3.41 15.61
N LEU A 314 -24.55 2.98 16.86
CA LEU A 314 -23.50 3.01 17.89
C LEU A 314 -22.29 2.16 17.51
N ILE A 315 -22.49 0.92 17.06
CA ILE A 315 -21.38 0.03 16.66
C ILE A 315 -20.73 0.49 15.35
N LEU A 316 -21.48 1.07 14.41
CA LEU A 316 -20.94 1.66 13.19
C LEU A 316 -19.97 2.80 13.51
N VAL A 317 -20.43 3.80 14.27
CA VAL A 317 -19.64 4.96 14.65
C VAL A 317 -18.49 4.55 15.57
N GLY A 318 -18.76 3.66 16.54
CA GLY A 318 -17.75 3.13 17.45
C GLY A 318 -16.64 2.39 16.71
N LYS A 319 -16.98 1.49 15.76
CA LYS A 319 -15.99 0.75 14.95
C LYS A 319 -15.16 1.69 14.10
N LEU A 320 -15.81 2.67 13.44
CA LEU A 320 -15.13 3.65 12.60
C LEU A 320 -14.11 4.47 13.40
N LEU A 321 -14.53 5.06 14.52
CA LEU A 321 -13.67 5.92 15.33
C LEU A 321 -12.55 5.14 16.04
N LEU A 322 -12.85 3.98 16.60
CA LEU A 322 -11.86 3.16 17.29
C LEU A 322 -10.85 2.55 16.33
N THR A 323 -11.27 2.19 15.12
CA THR A 323 -10.30 1.75 14.08
C THR A 323 -9.37 2.89 13.70
N ALA A 324 -9.90 4.09 13.48
CA ALA A 324 -9.09 5.26 13.19
C ALA A 324 -8.10 5.58 14.33
N LEU A 325 -8.55 5.50 15.57
CA LEU A 325 -7.71 5.69 16.76
C LEU A 325 -6.63 4.62 16.88
N CYS A 326 -6.99 3.34 16.78
CA CYS A 326 -6.05 2.23 16.92
C CYS A 326 -4.93 2.32 15.87
N ILE A 327 -5.29 2.46 14.59
CA ILE A 327 -4.32 2.54 13.49
C ILE A 327 -3.48 3.81 13.60
N GLY A 328 -4.12 4.96 13.87
CA GLY A 328 -3.44 6.24 13.96
C GLY A 328 -2.42 6.31 15.09
N PHE A 329 -2.72 5.68 16.23
CA PHE A 329 -1.88 5.75 17.43
C PHE A 329 -0.96 4.54 17.60
N GLY A 330 -0.92 3.63 16.61
CA GLY A 330 0.10 2.60 16.50
C GLY A 330 -0.27 1.20 17.01
N LEU A 331 -1.54 0.94 17.36
CA LEU A 331 -2.08 -0.41 17.48
C LEU A 331 -2.31 -0.95 16.06
N PHE A 332 -1.27 -1.53 15.47
CA PHE A 332 -1.22 -1.85 14.05
C PHE A 332 -2.17 -2.97 13.63
N GLY A 333 -2.75 -2.83 12.44
CA GLY A 333 -3.55 -3.84 11.76
C GLY A 333 -4.11 -3.34 10.43
N GLY A 334 -4.90 -4.18 9.76
CA GLY A 334 -5.50 -3.86 8.47
C GLY A 334 -6.77 -3.00 8.59
N VAL A 335 -7.06 -2.25 7.54
CA VAL A 335 -8.30 -1.44 7.40
C VAL A 335 -9.45 -2.24 6.79
N PHE A 336 -9.17 -3.38 6.12
CA PHE A 336 -10.14 -4.10 5.30
C PHE A 336 -11.29 -4.70 6.11
N SER A 337 -11.00 -5.50 7.15
CA SER A 337 -12.06 -6.10 7.99
C SER A 337 -12.92 -5.04 8.68
N PRO A 338 -12.36 -3.94 9.25
CA PRO A 338 -13.18 -2.85 9.75
C PRO A 338 -14.03 -2.16 8.68
N ALA A 339 -13.53 -2.01 7.45
CA ALA A 339 -14.30 -1.45 6.34
C ALA A 339 -15.49 -2.33 5.96
N LEU A 340 -15.30 -3.67 5.92
CA LEU A 340 -16.39 -4.63 5.75
C LEU A 340 -17.46 -4.46 6.84
N PHE A 341 -17.02 -4.37 8.09
CA PHE A 341 -17.92 -4.21 9.24
C PHE A 341 -18.71 -2.90 9.19
N VAL A 342 -18.03 -1.78 8.98
CA VAL A 342 -18.64 -0.45 8.86
C VAL A 342 -19.63 -0.42 7.70
N GLY A 343 -19.26 -1.01 6.57
CA GLY A 343 -20.11 -1.11 5.38
C GLY A 343 -21.35 -1.97 5.63
N ALA A 344 -21.22 -3.12 6.28
CA ALA A 344 -22.33 -3.97 6.64
C ALA A 344 -23.30 -3.29 7.62
N ALA A 345 -22.77 -2.63 8.66
CA ALA A 345 -23.57 -1.88 9.63
C ALA A 345 -24.32 -0.71 8.96
N ALA A 346 -23.65 0.04 8.06
CA ALA A 346 -24.27 1.11 7.29
C ALA A 346 -25.37 0.56 6.37
N GLY A 347 -25.11 -0.54 5.66
CA GLY A 347 -26.07 -1.18 4.77
C GLY A 347 -27.28 -1.73 5.50
N ALA A 348 -27.09 -2.39 6.66
CA ALA A 348 -28.17 -2.86 7.51
C ALA A 348 -29.03 -1.69 8.04
N PHE A 349 -28.40 -0.61 8.50
CA PHE A 349 -29.08 0.58 8.99
C PHE A 349 -29.92 1.26 7.90
N VAL A 350 -29.33 1.49 6.73
CA VAL A 350 -30.02 2.06 5.57
C VAL A 350 -31.15 1.15 5.10
N GLY A 351 -30.93 -0.17 5.08
CA GLY A 351 -31.94 -1.15 4.69
C GLY A 351 -33.18 -1.14 5.58
N ARG A 352 -33.03 -0.89 6.88
CA ARG A 352 -34.17 -0.75 7.81
C ARG A 352 -34.89 0.57 7.63
N ILE A 353 -34.16 1.67 7.46
CA ILE A 353 -34.77 2.96 7.16
C ILE A 353 -35.57 2.87 5.85
N SER A 354 -35.02 2.23 4.82
CA SER A 354 -35.73 2.07 3.55
C SER A 354 -36.99 1.23 3.67
N ALA A 355 -37.01 0.22 4.53
CA ALA A 355 -38.19 -0.59 4.81
C ALA A 355 -39.29 0.22 5.50
N THR A 356 -38.94 1.08 6.45
CA THR A 356 -39.92 1.91 7.20
C THR A 356 -40.43 3.12 6.42
N VAL A 357 -39.57 3.79 5.62
CA VAL A 357 -39.88 5.05 4.95
C VAL A 357 -40.41 4.84 3.53
N VAL A 358 -39.85 3.88 2.80
CA VAL A 358 -40.13 3.67 1.36
C VAL A 358 -40.83 2.32 1.10
N GLY A 359 -40.97 1.47 2.12
CA GLY A 359 -41.56 0.13 2.00
C GLY A 359 -40.63 -0.90 1.31
N ILE A 360 -39.35 -0.61 1.15
CA ILE A 360 -38.37 -1.46 0.47
C ILE A 360 -37.71 -2.40 1.49
N ALA A 361 -38.19 -3.64 1.58
CA ALA A 361 -37.64 -4.67 2.47
C ALA A 361 -36.38 -5.35 1.89
N ALA A 362 -35.25 -4.66 1.90
CA ALA A 362 -33.96 -5.16 1.36
C ALA A 362 -32.81 -5.19 2.40
N GLY A 363 -33.11 -5.18 3.69
CA GLY A 363 -32.15 -4.99 4.77
C GLY A 363 -30.90 -5.87 4.71
N PRO A 364 -31.02 -7.21 4.74
CA PRO A 364 -29.85 -8.11 4.68
C PRO A 364 -29.05 -7.99 3.37
N ALA A 365 -29.75 -7.81 2.24
CA ALA A 365 -29.07 -7.63 0.95
C ALA A 365 -28.30 -6.31 0.90
N LEU A 366 -28.87 -5.22 1.42
CA LEU A 366 -28.18 -3.93 1.51
C LEU A 366 -27.02 -3.96 2.51
N ALA A 367 -27.05 -4.79 3.55
CA ALA A 367 -25.92 -4.99 4.44
C ALA A 367 -24.73 -5.60 3.68
N ILE A 368 -24.97 -6.61 2.82
CA ILE A 368 -23.93 -7.21 1.96
C ILE A 368 -23.44 -6.20 0.91
N CYS A 369 -24.36 -5.45 0.28
CA CYS A 369 -24.00 -4.40 -0.68
C CYS A 369 -23.11 -3.32 -0.03
N GLY A 370 -23.49 -2.84 1.16
CA GLY A 370 -22.71 -1.87 1.92
C GLY A 370 -21.34 -2.40 2.33
N MET A 371 -21.29 -3.66 2.79
CA MET A 371 -20.04 -4.36 3.12
C MET A 371 -19.07 -4.34 1.94
N ALA A 372 -19.52 -4.76 0.76
CA ALA A 372 -18.69 -4.77 -0.45
C ALA A 372 -18.31 -3.35 -0.89
N ALA A 373 -19.26 -2.43 -0.90
CA ALA A 373 -19.08 -1.08 -1.43
C ALA A 373 -18.08 -0.26 -0.61
N VAL A 374 -18.21 -0.26 0.73
CA VAL A 374 -17.28 0.48 1.60
C VAL A 374 -15.88 -0.12 1.53
N ALA A 375 -15.75 -1.46 1.61
CA ALA A 375 -14.45 -2.11 1.56
C ALA A 375 -13.74 -1.89 0.22
N SER A 376 -14.46 -2.02 -0.91
CA SER A 376 -13.92 -1.79 -2.24
C SER A 376 -13.45 -0.35 -2.45
N ALA A 377 -14.25 0.63 -2.00
CA ALA A 377 -13.89 2.05 -2.09
C ALA A 377 -12.66 2.41 -1.23
N VAL A 378 -12.54 1.82 -0.03
CA VAL A 378 -11.38 2.04 0.85
C VAL A 378 -10.10 1.46 0.24
N ILE A 379 -10.18 0.25 -0.34
CA ILE A 379 -8.99 -0.45 -0.87
C ILE A 379 -8.62 0.02 -2.28
N GLY A 380 -9.62 0.46 -3.07
CA GLY A 380 -9.44 0.78 -4.48
C GLY A 380 -9.43 -0.46 -5.38
N ALA A 381 -10.18 -1.51 -5.01
CA ALA A 381 -10.28 -2.76 -5.75
C ALA A 381 -11.77 -3.17 -5.93
N PRO A 382 -12.51 -2.48 -6.80
CA PRO A 382 -13.93 -2.72 -7.00
C PRO A 382 -14.24 -4.10 -7.57
N ILE A 383 -13.46 -4.63 -8.51
CA ILE A 383 -13.72 -5.93 -9.11
C ILE A 383 -13.47 -7.03 -8.08
N ALA A 384 -12.35 -6.96 -7.34
CA ALA A 384 -12.04 -7.90 -6.29
C ALA A 384 -13.12 -7.93 -5.19
N GLY A 385 -13.66 -6.76 -4.81
CA GLY A 385 -14.72 -6.68 -3.82
C GLY A 385 -16.01 -7.37 -4.26
N VAL A 386 -16.42 -7.22 -5.52
CA VAL A 386 -17.57 -7.94 -6.11
C VAL A 386 -17.32 -9.45 -6.14
N MET A 387 -16.10 -9.86 -6.52
CA MET A 387 -15.73 -11.27 -6.57
C MET A 387 -15.67 -11.92 -5.19
N ILE A 388 -15.22 -11.18 -4.17
CA ILE A 388 -15.29 -11.64 -2.77
C ILE A 388 -16.75 -11.92 -2.39
N VAL A 389 -17.68 -11.02 -2.69
CA VAL A 389 -19.09 -11.24 -2.38
C VAL A 389 -19.63 -12.43 -3.15
N LEU A 390 -19.33 -12.57 -4.45
CA LEU A 390 -19.76 -13.70 -5.27
C LEU A 390 -19.32 -15.04 -4.64
N GLU A 391 -18.05 -15.19 -4.31
CA GLU A 391 -17.50 -16.42 -3.77
C GLU A 391 -17.92 -16.69 -2.30
N MET A 392 -18.11 -15.64 -1.50
CA MET A 392 -18.58 -15.80 -0.12
C MET A 392 -20.07 -16.16 -0.04
N THR A 393 -20.90 -15.58 -0.92
CA THR A 393 -22.36 -15.80 -0.91
C THR A 393 -22.79 -16.95 -1.81
N MET A 394 -21.95 -17.34 -2.77
CA MET A 394 -22.27 -18.29 -3.85
C MET A 394 -23.56 -17.92 -4.59
N ASN A 395 -23.88 -16.63 -4.61
CA ASN A 395 -25.12 -16.09 -5.16
C ASN A 395 -24.85 -15.02 -6.20
N TYR A 396 -25.09 -15.34 -7.45
CA TYR A 396 -24.87 -14.42 -8.59
C TYR A 396 -25.74 -13.14 -8.49
N GLN A 397 -26.96 -13.27 -8.03
CA GLN A 397 -27.88 -12.12 -7.89
C GLN A 397 -27.37 -11.12 -6.84
N MET A 398 -26.81 -11.62 -5.73
CA MET A 398 -26.16 -10.77 -4.72
C MET A 398 -24.92 -10.08 -5.27
N ALA A 399 -24.13 -10.77 -6.09
CA ALA A 399 -22.95 -10.16 -6.71
C ALA A 399 -23.34 -9.03 -7.68
N LEU A 400 -24.44 -9.16 -8.45
CA LEU A 400 -24.96 -8.10 -9.30
C LEU A 400 -25.40 -6.87 -8.49
N ALA A 401 -26.11 -7.08 -7.39
CA ALA A 401 -26.53 -5.99 -6.50
C ALA A 401 -25.32 -5.31 -5.85
N ALA A 402 -24.38 -6.10 -5.34
CA ALA A 402 -23.12 -5.59 -4.78
C ALA A 402 -22.34 -4.79 -5.83
N MET A 403 -22.29 -5.23 -7.09
CA MET A 403 -21.59 -4.53 -8.17
C MET A 403 -22.14 -3.12 -8.40
N LEU A 404 -23.46 -2.93 -8.41
CA LEU A 404 -24.08 -1.61 -8.54
C LEU A 404 -23.68 -0.68 -7.37
N SER A 405 -23.74 -1.20 -6.13
CA SER A 405 -23.34 -0.43 -4.95
C SER A 405 -21.84 -0.12 -4.96
N VAL A 406 -20.99 -1.08 -5.34
CA VAL A 406 -19.54 -0.91 -5.43
C VAL A 406 -19.17 0.16 -6.45
N VAL A 407 -19.75 0.11 -7.66
CA VAL A 407 -19.46 1.07 -8.72
C VAL A 407 -19.88 2.49 -8.30
N THR A 408 -21.10 2.67 -7.79
CA THR A 408 -21.57 3.98 -7.37
C THR A 408 -20.83 4.52 -6.15
N ALA A 409 -20.49 3.67 -5.18
CA ALA A 409 -19.66 4.04 -4.04
C ALA A 409 -18.24 4.43 -4.46
N SER A 410 -17.63 3.69 -5.40
CA SER A 410 -16.29 3.99 -5.92
C SER A 410 -16.24 5.33 -6.65
N ILE A 411 -17.28 5.66 -7.44
CA ILE A 411 -17.41 6.97 -8.09
C ILE A 411 -17.45 8.09 -7.05
N ILE A 412 -18.29 7.97 -6.03
CA ILE A 412 -18.41 8.98 -4.97
C ILE A 412 -17.11 9.10 -4.18
N SER A 413 -16.49 7.98 -3.84
CA SER A 413 -15.19 7.98 -3.15
C SER A 413 -14.12 8.67 -3.98
N HIS A 414 -14.07 8.39 -5.28
CA HIS A 414 -13.11 9.03 -6.18
C HIS A 414 -13.36 10.54 -6.32
N LEU A 415 -14.61 10.96 -6.45
CA LEU A 415 -14.96 12.38 -6.54
C LEU A 415 -14.65 13.17 -5.27
N LEU A 416 -14.85 12.59 -4.08
CA LEU A 416 -14.71 13.29 -2.80
C LEU A 416 -13.32 13.16 -2.18
N TYR A 417 -12.63 12.03 -2.40
CA TYR A 417 -11.34 11.73 -1.77
C TYR A 417 -10.20 11.58 -2.78
N GLY A 418 -10.51 11.23 -4.03
CA GLY A 418 -9.60 11.18 -5.18
C GLY A 418 -8.86 9.86 -5.34
N HIS A 419 -8.51 9.18 -4.28
CA HIS A 419 -7.63 8.01 -4.28
C HIS A 419 -8.12 6.95 -3.30
N SER A 420 -7.61 5.69 -3.43
CA SER A 420 -7.79 4.70 -2.37
C SER A 420 -7.01 5.06 -1.11
N PHE A 421 -7.31 4.39 0.01
CA PHE A 421 -6.56 4.57 1.26
C PHE A 421 -5.07 4.28 1.09
N PHE A 422 -4.71 3.25 0.34
CA PHE A 422 -3.30 2.86 0.12
C PHE A 422 -2.59 3.82 -0.82
N ASP A 423 -3.25 4.30 -1.87
CA ASP A 423 -2.69 5.32 -2.76
C ASP A 423 -2.40 6.60 -2.00
N ARG A 424 -3.34 7.00 -1.15
CA ARG A 424 -3.17 8.21 -0.35
C ARG A 424 -2.02 8.08 0.63
N GLN A 425 -1.80 6.89 1.21
CA GLN A 425 -0.63 6.62 2.04
C GLN A 425 0.69 6.76 1.27
N LEU A 426 0.73 6.36 0.01
CA LEU A 426 1.91 6.49 -0.84
C LEU A 426 2.11 7.95 -1.27
N LEU A 427 1.05 8.63 -1.70
CA LEU A 427 1.10 10.06 -2.04
C LEU A 427 1.53 10.94 -0.87
N ASP A 428 1.08 10.66 0.35
CA ASP A 428 1.51 11.37 1.56
C ASP A 428 3.02 11.15 1.87
N ARG A 429 3.68 10.17 1.18
CA ARG A 429 5.15 9.93 1.19
C ARG A 429 5.84 10.46 -0.06
N GLY A 430 5.13 11.14 -0.95
CA GLY A 430 5.65 11.63 -2.22
C GLY A 430 5.75 10.56 -3.32
N ILE A 431 5.14 9.38 -3.15
CA ILE A 431 5.19 8.27 -4.10
C ILE A 431 3.87 8.20 -4.87
N ASP A 432 3.89 8.48 -6.17
CA ASP A 432 2.73 8.37 -7.04
C ASP A 432 2.85 7.16 -7.96
N VAL A 433 2.27 6.04 -7.54
CA VAL A 433 2.26 4.79 -8.33
C VAL A 433 1.35 4.86 -9.58
N ALA A 434 0.45 5.84 -9.67
CA ALA A 434 -0.42 5.99 -10.83
C ALA A 434 0.35 6.43 -12.08
N GLN A 435 1.52 7.06 -11.90
CA GLN A 435 2.41 7.46 -13.01
C GLN A 435 3.24 6.31 -13.59
N GLY A 436 3.10 5.10 -13.03
CA GLY A 436 3.73 3.88 -13.56
C GLY A 436 5.17 3.65 -13.09
N ARG A 437 5.71 2.48 -13.46
CA ARG A 437 7.05 2.01 -13.03
C ARG A 437 8.18 2.94 -13.47
N GLY A 438 8.09 3.48 -14.69
CA GLY A 438 9.12 4.38 -15.23
C GLY A 438 9.31 5.65 -14.39
N HIS A 439 8.21 6.23 -13.92
CA HIS A 439 8.27 7.40 -13.05
C HIS A 439 8.90 7.08 -11.68
N ILE A 440 8.53 5.93 -11.10
CA ILE A 440 9.12 5.49 -9.82
C ILE A 440 10.63 5.27 -9.96
N GLU A 441 11.08 4.64 -11.05
CA GLU A 441 12.50 4.43 -11.32
C GLU A 441 13.25 5.75 -11.48
N MET A 442 12.67 6.73 -12.17
CA MET A 442 13.25 8.09 -12.27
C MET A 442 13.31 8.81 -10.91
N MET A 443 12.33 8.60 -10.04
CA MET A 443 12.35 9.16 -8.68
C MET A 443 13.39 8.51 -7.76
N GLU A 444 13.72 7.23 -7.97
CA GLU A 444 14.69 6.49 -7.16
C GLU A 444 16.12 6.58 -7.69
N THR A 445 16.30 6.94 -8.98
CA THR A 445 17.62 7.05 -9.58
C THR A 445 18.26 8.38 -9.16
N PRO A 446 19.41 8.37 -8.45
CA PRO A 446 20.07 9.60 -8.04
C PRO A 446 20.74 10.28 -9.24
N VAL A 447 20.72 11.60 -9.27
CA VAL A 447 21.39 12.39 -10.31
C VAL A 447 22.91 12.18 -10.29
N LEU A 448 23.48 11.81 -9.14
CA LEU A 448 24.91 11.54 -8.97
C LEU A 448 25.44 10.44 -9.90
N ASP A 449 24.60 9.54 -10.38
CA ASP A 449 25.00 8.46 -11.30
C ASP A 449 25.47 8.98 -12.68
N ILE A 450 25.17 10.25 -13.01
CA ILE A 450 25.51 10.88 -14.29
C ILE A 450 26.29 12.18 -14.14
N VAL A 451 26.68 12.55 -12.94
CA VAL A 451 27.52 13.73 -12.71
C VAL A 451 28.88 13.51 -13.36
N SER A 452 29.32 14.51 -14.11
CA SER A 452 30.61 14.56 -14.79
C SER A 452 31.51 15.60 -14.13
N ASP A 453 32.81 15.29 -14.09
CA ASP A 453 33.87 16.22 -13.68
C ASP A 453 34.39 17.06 -14.86
N ASP A 454 33.79 16.92 -16.06
CA ASP A 454 34.18 17.63 -17.28
C ASP A 454 33.57 19.04 -17.29
N PHE A 455 34.19 19.95 -16.57
CA PHE A 455 33.83 21.36 -16.49
C PHE A 455 35.04 22.25 -16.22
N VAL A 456 34.95 23.54 -16.55
CA VAL A 456 35.99 24.53 -16.28
C VAL A 456 35.69 25.28 -14.99
N GLY A 457 36.51 25.04 -13.96
CA GLY A 457 36.50 25.79 -12.71
C GLY A 457 37.43 27.00 -12.76
N ILE A 458 36.94 28.17 -12.37
CA ILE A 458 37.68 29.42 -12.26
C ILE A 458 37.72 29.84 -10.80
N GLY A 459 38.92 30.06 -10.27
CA GLY A 459 39.09 30.54 -8.89
C GLY A 459 38.73 32.02 -8.76
N GLU A 460 38.29 32.43 -7.57
CA GLU A 460 37.88 33.81 -7.28
C GLU A 460 39.00 34.87 -7.53
N ALA A 461 40.26 34.44 -7.36
CA ALA A 461 41.42 35.32 -7.57
C ALA A 461 41.92 35.40 -9.04
N GLU A 462 41.33 34.62 -9.96
CA GLU A 462 41.75 34.58 -11.34
C GLU A 462 41.28 35.81 -12.13
N VAL A 463 42.04 36.17 -13.16
CA VAL A 463 41.66 37.31 -14.01
C VAL A 463 40.96 36.83 -15.28
N GLN A 464 40.18 37.72 -15.92
CA GLN A 464 39.40 37.44 -17.12
C GLN A 464 40.21 36.77 -18.25
N ALA A 465 41.48 37.18 -18.48
CA ALA A 465 42.32 36.60 -19.50
C ALA A 465 42.64 35.10 -19.24
N GLN A 466 42.88 34.73 -17.97
CA GLN A 466 43.12 33.33 -17.56
C GLN A 466 41.84 32.48 -17.68
N ALA A 467 40.69 33.05 -17.32
CA ALA A 467 39.40 32.38 -17.48
C ALA A 467 39.13 32.10 -18.97
N LEU A 468 39.39 33.04 -19.85
CA LEU A 468 39.22 32.91 -21.29
C LEU A 468 40.18 31.83 -21.87
N GLU A 469 41.43 31.84 -21.47
CA GLU A 469 42.45 30.84 -21.89
C GLU A 469 42.01 29.43 -21.48
N LYS A 470 41.56 29.26 -20.24
CA LYS A 470 41.07 27.96 -19.73
C LYS A 470 39.83 27.48 -20.53
N LEU A 471 38.84 28.33 -20.77
CA LEU A 471 37.66 27.98 -21.54
C LEU A 471 38.01 27.56 -22.98
N VAL A 472 38.85 28.32 -23.65
CA VAL A 472 39.25 28.02 -25.04
C VAL A 472 40.07 26.73 -25.09
N SER A 473 41.02 26.53 -24.16
CA SER A 473 41.86 25.34 -24.13
C SER A 473 41.07 24.06 -23.80
N ALA A 474 40.05 24.19 -22.98
CA ALA A 474 39.16 23.08 -22.62
C ALA A 474 38.04 22.84 -23.62
N ASN A 475 37.88 23.74 -24.63
CA ASN A 475 36.78 23.73 -25.62
C ASN A 475 35.39 23.77 -25.01
N HIS A 476 35.22 24.55 -23.92
CA HIS A 476 33.94 24.82 -23.27
C HIS A 476 33.46 26.24 -23.54
N SER A 477 32.13 26.43 -23.54
CA SER A 477 31.52 27.76 -23.67
C SER A 477 31.12 28.39 -22.33
N GLU A 478 31.17 27.58 -21.24
CA GLU A 478 30.74 27.96 -19.90
C GLU A 478 31.79 27.55 -18.87
N ALA A 479 31.96 28.36 -17.81
CA ALA A 479 32.82 28.07 -16.67
C ALA A 479 32.10 28.38 -15.35
N TYR A 480 32.58 27.80 -14.28
CA TYR A 480 32.02 27.98 -12.95
C TYR A 480 33.01 28.69 -12.04
N LEU A 481 32.56 29.83 -11.50
CA LEU A 481 33.33 30.59 -10.52
C LEU A 481 33.22 29.90 -9.15
N LEU A 482 34.35 29.47 -8.61
CA LEU A 482 34.43 28.69 -7.38
C LEU A 482 35.26 29.43 -6.33
N SER A 483 34.81 29.38 -5.07
CA SER A 483 35.63 29.81 -3.93
C SER A 483 36.83 28.87 -3.69
N ASP A 484 37.77 29.27 -2.84
CA ASP A 484 38.89 28.42 -2.40
C ASP A 484 38.45 27.09 -1.74
N HIS A 485 37.20 27.02 -1.30
CA HIS A 485 36.60 25.82 -0.70
C HIS A 485 35.69 25.04 -1.67
N GLY A 486 35.68 25.40 -2.97
CA GLY A 486 34.87 24.73 -3.99
C GLY A 486 33.40 25.08 -3.97
N VAL A 487 32.99 26.15 -3.27
CA VAL A 487 31.59 26.63 -3.27
C VAL A 487 31.33 27.33 -4.59
N LEU A 488 30.18 27.02 -5.22
CA LEU A 488 29.74 27.69 -6.46
C LEU A 488 29.35 29.13 -6.16
N LEU A 489 30.07 30.09 -6.74
CA LEU A 489 29.83 31.52 -6.61
C LEU A 489 29.09 32.11 -7.79
N GLY A 490 29.20 31.51 -8.98
CA GLY A 490 28.55 31.98 -10.18
C GLY A 490 28.90 31.17 -11.41
N LYS A 491 28.24 31.48 -12.52
CA LYS A 491 28.46 30.90 -13.84
C LYS A 491 28.93 31.98 -14.82
N LEU A 492 29.98 31.67 -15.56
CA LEU A 492 30.57 32.53 -16.57
C LEU A 492 30.30 31.96 -17.96
N ASN A 493 29.95 32.81 -18.91
CA ASN A 493 29.74 32.43 -20.30
C ASN A 493 30.83 33.07 -21.16
N LEU A 494 31.37 32.34 -22.13
CA LEU A 494 32.39 32.82 -23.07
C LEU A 494 31.97 34.12 -23.76
N GLN A 495 30.71 34.26 -24.18
CA GLN A 495 30.20 35.45 -24.82
C GLN A 495 30.25 36.67 -23.88
N THR A 496 29.89 36.47 -22.60
CA THR A 496 29.95 37.54 -21.59
C THR A 496 31.39 37.97 -21.30
N LEU A 497 32.31 37.01 -21.24
CA LEU A 497 33.74 37.28 -21.07
C LEU A 497 34.34 38.04 -22.25
N LEU A 498 33.91 37.79 -23.49
CA LEU A 498 34.39 38.48 -24.67
C LEU A 498 33.79 39.88 -24.85
N SER A 499 32.60 40.14 -24.34
CA SER A 499 31.87 41.41 -24.50
C SER A 499 32.17 42.45 -23.42
N ASN A 500 32.78 42.07 -22.30
CA ASN A 500 33.11 42.96 -21.20
C ASN A 500 34.58 43.42 -21.26
N GLU A 501 34.87 44.64 -20.70
CA GLU A 501 36.22 45.19 -20.66
C GLU A 501 37.15 44.32 -19.78
N ALA A 502 38.42 44.14 -20.20
CA ALA A 502 39.41 43.25 -19.59
C ALA A 502 39.80 43.53 -18.12
N LYS A 503 39.17 44.51 -17.47
CA LYS A 503 39.46 44.93 -16.09
C LYS A 503 38.30 44.75 -15.12
N GLN A 504 37.19 44.12 -15.53
CA GLN A 504 36.06 43.88 -14.62
C GLN A 504 36.32 42.61 -13.78
N ASP A 505 35.86 42.69 -12.54
CA ASP A 505 35.89 41.56 -11.63
C ASP A 505 34.99 40.43 -12.15
N LEU A 506 35.50 39.18 -12.17
CA LEU A 506 34.77 38.00 -12.67
C LEU A 506 33.46 37.76 -11.88
N PHE A 507 33.44 38.07 -10.60
CA PHE A 507 32.22 37.96 -9.79
C PHE A 507 31.12 38.93 -10.26
N THR A 508 31.49 40.11 -10.71
CA THR A 508 30.51 41.12 -11.16
C THR A 508 29.87 40.72 -12.50
N ILE A 509 30.62 40.04 -13.38
CA ILE A 509 30.15 39.62 -14.72
C ILE A 509 29.54 38.23 -14.73
N ALA A 510 29.72 37.45 -13.64
CA ALA A 510 29.13 36.11 -13.48
C ALA A 510 27.63 36.20 -13.20
N ASP A 511 26.90 35.20 -13.69
CA ASP A 511 25.56 34.91 -13.18
C ASP A 511 25.69 34.35 -11.77
N GLN A 512 25.35 35.16 -10.77
CA GLN A 512 25.51 34.82 -9.33
C GLN A 512 24.44 33.85 -8.80
N ALA A 513 23.41 33.55 -9.58
CA ALA A 513 22.33 32.63 -9.21
C ALA A 513 22.05 31.62 -10.34
N PRO A 514 23.07 30.88 -10.80
CA PRO A 514 22.88 29.94 -11.89
C PRO A 514 21.92 28.83 -11.47
N LEU A 515 21.11 28.38 -12.43
CA LEU A 515 20.27 27.21 -12.25
C LEU A 515 21.15 26.01 -11.86
N SER A 516 20.84 25.36 -10.74
CA SER A 516 21.65 24.28 -10.19
C SER A 516 20.79 23.10 -9.72
N ILE A 517 21.33 21.90 -9.84
CA ILE A 517 20.73 20.66 -9.32
C ILE A 517 21.35 20.36 -7.96
N LYS A 518 20.52 19.90 -7.01
CA LYS A 518 21.04 19.45 -5.71
C LYS A 518 21.63 18.04 -5.85
N HIS A 519 22.73 17.74 -5.13
CA HIS A 519 23.40 16.45 -5.21
C HIS A 519 22.51 15.27 -4.77
N ASP A 520 21.54 15.52 -3.89
CA ASP A 520 20.56 14.55 -3.42
C ASP A 520 19.28 14.48 -4.29
N ALA A 521 19.27 15.18 -5.44
CA ALA A 521 18.13 15.17 -6.35
C ALA A 521 18.01 13.84 -7.09
N SER A 522 16.77 13.44 -7.38
CA SER A 522 16.47 12.33 -8.27
C SER A 522 16.59 12.73 -9.74
N LEU A 523 16.67 11.74 -10.63
CA LEU A 523 16.64 11.97 -12.08
C LEU A 523 15.38 12.74 -12.51
N GLN A 524 14.22 12.45 -11.91
CA GLN A 524 12.97 13.19 -12.16
C GLN A 524 13.13 14.67 -11.85
N GLN A 525 13.66 15.01 -10.68
CA GLN A 525 13.90 16.40 -10.27
C GLN A 525 14.95 17.08 -11.15
N ALA A 526 15.98 16.33 -11.55
CA ALA A 526 17.00 16.85 -12.45
C ALA A 526 16.42 17.19 -13.84
N ILE A 527 15.53 16.35 -14.38
CA ILE A 527 14.82 16.61 -15.65
C ILE A 527 13.89 17.83 -15.53
N GLU A 528 13.19 17.98 -14.40
CA GLU A 528 12.35 19.15 -14.15
C GLU A 528 13.17 20.45 -14.15
N VAL A 529 14.33 20.46 -13.49
CA VAL A 529 15.26 21.60 -13.50
C VAL A 529 15.80 21.84 -14.91
N ALA A 530 16.15 20.77 -15.65
CA ALA A 530 16.70 20.89 -17.00
C ALA A 530 15.66 21.40 -18.01
N SER A 531 14.38 21.26 -17.76
CA SER A 531 13.32 21.73 -18.68
C SER A 531 13.32 23.25 -18.89
N ASP A 532 13.79 24.01 -17.91
CA ASP A 532 13.89 25.47 -17.94
C ASP A 532 15.33 25.96 -18.21
N PHE A 533 16.26 25.02 -18.43
CA PHE A 533 17.68 25.33 -18.60
C PHE A 533 18.01 25.70 -20.06
N VAL A 534 18.90 26.67 -20.20
CA VAL A 534 19.52 27.04 -21.47
C VAL A 534 21.02 27.23 -21.26
N GLY A 535 21.82 26.32 -21.82
CA GLY A 535 23.26 26.35 -21.64
C GLY A 535 23.93 25.02 -21.98
N GLU A 536 25.23 24.89 -21.68
CA GLU A 536 26.03 23.71 -21.97
C GLU A 536 25.87 22.63 -20.88
N SER A 537 25.91 23.05 -19.61
CA SER A 537 25.82 22.15 -18.46
C SER A 537 25.20 22.81 -17.23
N ILE A 538 24.60 21.98 -16.36
CA ILE A 538 23.96 22.40 -15.13
C ILE A 538 24.85 21.97 -13.95
N PRO A 539 25.26 22.90 -13.07
CA PRO A 539 26.11 22.56 -11.92
C PRO A 539 25.30 21.76 -10.87
N VAL A 540 25.93 20.74 -10.33
CA VAL A 540 25.42 19.93 -9.22
C VAL A 540 26.12 20.37 -7.93
N VAL A 541 25.30 20.78 -6.94
CA VAL A 541 25.82 21.36 -5.70
C VAL A 541 25.33 20.61 -4.47
N ASP A 542 26.18 20.53 -3.46
CA ASP A 542 25.77 20.04 -2.15
C ASP A 542 24.74 20.97 -1.50
N ARG A 543 23.67 20.39 -0.97
CA ARG A 543 22.55 21.14 -0.43
C ARG A 543 22.90 21.99 0.80
N ALA A 544 23.82 21.50 1.64
CA ALA A 544 24.15 22.12 2.91
C ALA A 544 25.31 23.11 2.79
N THR A 545 26.32 22.77 1.99
CA THR A 545 27.59 23.50 1.89
C THR A 545 27.67 24.39 0.66
N GLY A 546 26.87 24.13 -0.38
CA GLY A 546 26.97 24.80 -1.68
C GLY A 546 28.19 24.39 -2.51
N ILE A 547 28.95 23.39 -2.06
CA ILE A 547 30.14 22.88 -2.77
C ILE A 547 29.68 22.22 -4.07
N MET A 548 30.34 22.56 -5.17
CA MET A 548 30.08 21.98 -6.49
C MET A 548 30.64 20.56 -6.56
N GLN A 549 29.81 19.61 -6.96
CA GLN A 549 30.14 18.18 -7.08
C GLN A 549 30.52 17.80 -8.53
N GLY A 550 30.13 18.64 -9.50
CA GLY A 550 30.34 18.42 -10.93
C GLY A 550 29.22 19.04 -11.74
N VAL A 551 29.04 18.57 -12.95
CA VAL A 551 28.03 19.05 -13.90
C VAL A 551 27.19 17.90 -14.48
N VAL A 552 26.00 18.25 -14.95
CA VAL A 552 25.13 17.34 -15.71
C VAL A 552 24.72 18.02 -17.00
N ASN A 553 24.83 17.30 -18.12
CA ASN A 553 24.41 17.75 -19.44
C ASN A 553 23.02 17.20 -19.78
N GLU A 554 22.21 17.94 -20.55
CA GLU A 554 20.91 17.46 -21.03
C GLU A 554 21.01 16.14 -21.79
N ALA A 555 22.11 15.94 -22.58
CA ALA A 555 22.31 14.71 -23.31
C ALA A 555 22.46 13.48 -22.39
N ASP A 556 23.10 13.63 -21.24
CA ASP A 556 23.29 12.53 -20.29
C ASP A 556 22.01 12.24 -19.50
N LEU A 557 21.24 13.26 -19.14
CA LEU A 557 19.88 13.10 -18.62
C LEU A 557 19.01 12.32 -19.59
N PHE A 558 19.02 12.70 -20.88
CA PHE A 558 18.21 12.05 -21.90
C PHE A 558 18.65 10.59 -22.18
N LYS A 559 19.96 10.32 -22.22
CA LYS A 559 20.48 8.95 -22.35
C LYS A 559 20.05 8.05 -21.18
N LEU A 560 20.15 8.56 -19.95
CA LEU A 560 19.73 7.81 -18.77
C LEU A 560 18.21 7.57 -18.79
N TYR A 561 17.41 8.59 -19.13
CA TYR A 561 15.96 8.47 -19.31
C TYR A 561 15.59 7.36 -20.32
N LEU A 562 16.20 7.37 -21.51
CA LEU A 562 15.95 6.34 -22.54
C LEU A 562 16.36 4.93 -22.06
N LYS A 563 17.48 4.82 -21.34
CA LYS A 563 17.93 3.56 -20.78
C LYS A 563 16.93 3.00 -19.74
N LEU A 564 16.38 3.85 -18.88
CA LEU A 564 15.38 3.47 -17.90
C LEU A 564 14.06 3.08 -18.58
N GLN A 565 13.60 3.85 -19.58
CA GLN A 565 12.40 3.52 -20.35
C GLN A 565 12.53 2.17 -21.08
N SER A 566 13.67 1.90 -21.69
CA SER A 566 13.92 0.59 -22.33
C SER A 566 13.86 -0.54 -21.31
N ARG A 567 14.50 -0.37 -20.14
CA ARG A 567 14.49 -1.36 -19.06
C ARG A 567 13.07 -1.65 -18.55
N VAL A 568 12.27 -0.61 -18.31
CA VAL A 568 10.87 -0.76 -17.90
C VAL A 568 10.06 -1.49 -18.97
N THR A 569 10.22 -1.12 -20.23
CA THR A 569 9.54 -1.77 -21.36
C THR A 569 9.91 -3.25 -21.48
N ASP A 570 11.17 -3.59 -21.26
CA ASP A 570 11.64 -4.99 -21.26
C ASP A 570 11.06 -5.78 -20.09
N LEU A 571 10.96 -5.19 -18.91
CA LEU A 571 10.31 -5.80 -17.73
C LEU A 571 8.81 -6.03 -17.96
N GLU A 572 8.11 -5.11 -18.61
CA GLU A 572 6.68 -5.24 -18.90
C GLU A 572 6.39 -6.26 -20.01
N ARG A 573 7.34 -6.44 -20.93
CA ARG A 573 7.25 -7.46 -22.02
C ARG A 573 7.75 -8.84 -21.60
N SER A 574 8.60 -8.93 -20.59
CA SER A 574 9.15 -10.18 -20.06
C SER A 574 8.17 -10.90 -19.14
#